data_db08562961278cbf7dea24a8a4ac282b
#
_entry.id   db08562961278cbf7dea24a8a4ac282b
#
_cell.length_a   1.000
_cell.length_b   1.000
_cell.length_c   1.000
_cell.angle_alpha   90.00
_cell.angle_beta   90.00
_cell.angle_gamma   90.00
#
_symmetry.space_group_name_H-M   'P 1'
#
loop_
_entity.id
_entity.type
_entity.pdbx_description
1 polymer ?
#
loop_
_entity_poly.entity_id
_entity_poly.type
_entity_poly.pdbx_seq_one_letter_code
_entity_poly.pdbx_strand_id
1 'polypeptide(L)'
;GDVLAKIPRETTKTKDITGGLPRVAELFEARKPKEVAIVTEIDGVVSFGKDTKGKRRVVVAPESGEPREYLIPKGTNIIANEGDYVRAGDALMDGAVNPHDILKIQGETALARYLLDEIQEVYRLQGVKINDKHIEVIVRQMLRRVKIRQVGDTEFLVDEHVEKWRFEEQNRRVEANGGTPATAEPLLLGITKASLSTDSFLSAASFQETTRVLTEASINGKVDQLRGLKEN
;
A
#
# COMPACT_ATOMS: atom_id res chain seq x y z
N GLY A 1 39.68 -18.07 6.90
CA GLY A 1 38.43 -18.08 7.61
C GLY A 1 37.47 -17.00 7.18
N ASP A 2 37.59 -16.51 5.94
CA ASP A 2 36.68 -15.44 5.45
C ASP A 2 35.29 -16.02 5.18
N VAL A 3 34.27 -15.23 5.54
CA VAL A 3 32.86 -15.60 5.30
C VAL A 3 32.53 -15.41 3.83
N LEU A 4 32.32 -16.51 3.09
CA LEU A 4 32.00 -16.48 1.66
C LEU A 4 30.54 -16.15 1.38
N ALA A 5 29.62 -16.55 2.26
CA ALA A 5 28.21 -16.24 2.17
C ALA A 5 27.56 -16.35 3.56
N LYS A 6 26.65 -15.43 3.86
CA LYS A 6 25.80 -15.48 5.06
C LYS A 6 24.38 -15.80 4.60
N ILE A 7 23.96 -17.03 4.79
CA ILE A 7 22.57 -17.41 4.58
C ILE A 7 21.78 -16.93 5.80
N PRO A 8 20.82 -15.98 5.65
CA PRO A 8 19.99 -15.62 6.76
C PRO A 8 19.23 -16.87 7.21
N ARG A 9 19.37 -17.27 8.48
CA ARG A 9 18.44 -18.23 9.06
C ARG A 9 17.07 -17.55 9.00
N GLU A 10 16.14 -18.15 8.29
CA GLU A 10 14.73 -17.84 8.46
C GLU A 10 14.40 -18.11 9.92
N THR A 11 14.49 -17.07 10.73
CA THR A 11 13.85 -17.08 12.03
C THR A 11 12.37 -17.21 11.72
N THR A 12 11.84 -18.40 12.00
CA THR A 12 10.40 -18.63 11.98
C THR A 12 9.75 -17.43 12.67
N LYS A 13 9.06 -16.61 11.88
CA LYS A 13 8.30 -15.45 12.34
C LYS A 13 7.09 -15.94 13.14
N THR A 14 7.35 -16.54 14.29
CA THR A 14 6.34 -17.14 15.17
C THR A 14 5.66 -16.15 16.09
N LYS A 15 5.80 -14.85 15.87
CA LYS A 15 5.19 -13.84 16.73
C LYS A 15 3.96 -13.14 16.15
N ASP A 16 3.63 -13.36 14.90
CA ASP A 16 2.35 -12.87 14.38
C ASP A 16 1.30 -13.97 14.59
N ILE A 17 0.42 -13.75 15.57
CA ILE A 17 -0.68 -14.66 15.97
C ILE A 17 -1.68 -14.85 14.81
N THR A 18 -1.61 -14.05 13.77
CA THR A 18 -2.40 -14.10 12.54
C THR A 18 -1.63 -14.80 11.41
N GLY A 19 -1.29 -16.07 11.61
CA GLY A 19 -0.81 -16.95 10.53
C GLY A 19 -1.98 -17.57 9.77
N GLY A 20 -1.74 -17.99 8.52
CA GLY A 20 -2.71 -18.70 7.70
C GLY A 20 -3.79 -17.81 7.04
N LEU A 21 -5.01 -18.33 6.87
CA LEU A 21 -6.10 -17.64 6.17
C LEU A 21 -6.46 -16.25 6.73
N PRO A 22 -6.45 -15.99 8.04
CA PRO A 22 -6.65 -14.64 8.58
C PRO A 22 -5.64 -13.61 8.04
N ARG A 23 -4.39 -14.01 7.82
CA ARG A 23 -3.36 -13.14 7.23
C ARG A 23 -3.71 -12.73 5.79
N VAL A 24 -4.24 -13.66 5.00
CA VAL A 24 -4.70 -13.36 3.63
C VAL A 24 -5.81 -12.31 3.65
N ALA A 25 -6.78 -12.45 4.56
CA ALA A 25 -7.85 -11.47 4.73
C ALA A 25 -7.31 -10.08 5.13
N GLU A 26 -6.32 -10.02 6.03
CA GLU A 26 -5.67 -8.76 6.41
C GLU A 26 -4.95 -8.10 5.24
N LEU A 27 -4.25 -8.87 4.41
CA LEU A 27 -3.55 -8.37 3.22
C LEU A 27 -4.54 -7.83 2.19
N PHE A 28 -5.62 -8.55 1.89
CA PHE A 28 -6.64 -8.07 0.96
C PHE A 28 -7.44 -6.87 1.48
N GLU A 29 -7.59 -6.73 2.79
CA GLU A 29 -8.20 -5.53 3.39
C GLU A 29 -7.20 -4.37 3.57
N ALA A 30 -5.94 -4.58 3.20
CA ALA A 30 -4.86 -3.61 3.36
C ALA A 30 -4.79 -3.03 4.79
N ARG A 31 -5.00 -3.90 5.79
CA ARG A 31 -4.97 -3.50 7.21
C ARG A 31 -3.56 -3.15 7.63
N LYS A 32 -3.44 -2.11 8.46
CA LYS A 32 -2.19 -1.77 9.09
C LYS A 32 -1.80 -2.87 10.09
N PRO A 33 -0.59 -3.44 10.01
CA PRO A 33 -0.12 -4.43 10.97
C PRO A 33 -0.09 -3.87 12.40
N LYS A 34 -0.21 -4.75 13.41
CA LYS A 34 -0.10 -4.34 14.81
C LYS A 34 1.31 -3.88 15.17
N GLU A 35 2.30 -4.65 14.75
CA GLU A 35 3.72 -4.32 14.88
C GLU A 35 4.25 -3.94 13.50
N VAL A 36 4.30 -2.64 13.23
CA VAL A 36 4.72 -2.11 11.93
C VAL A 36 6.24 -1.99 11.92
N ALA A 37 6.90 -2.60 10.94
CA ALA A 37 8.31 -2.33 10.67
C ALA A 37 8.48 -0.88 10.18
N ILE A 38 9.48 -0.19 10.71
CA ILE A 38 9.89 1.11 10.19
C ILE A 38 10.78 0.83 8.98
N VAL A 39 10.36 1.35 7.82
CA VAL A 39 11.09 1.25 6.56
C VAL A 39 11.78 2.58 6.25
N THR A 40 12.94 2.53 5.60
CA THR A 40 13.61 3.76 5.16
C THR A 40 12.91 4.37 3.94
N GLU A 41 12.81 5.69 3.91
CA GLU A 41 12.24 6.42 2.76
C GLU A 41 13.30 6.83 1.74
N ILE A 42 14.59 6.71 2.10
CA ILE A 42 15.73 7.14 1.28
C ILE A 42 16.82 6.08 1.25
N ASP A 43 17.63 6.10 0.19
CA ASP A 43 18.85 5.31 0.12
C ASP A 43 19.95 5.98 0.95
N GLY A 44 20.77 5.20 1.64
CA GLY A 44 21.87 5.79 2.39
C GLY A 44 22.54 4.85 3.37
N VAL A 45 23.52 5.38 4.10
CA VAL A 45 24.27 4.66 5.12
C VAL A 45 23.62 4.87 6.48
N VAL A 46 23.45 3.77 7.22
CA VAL A 46 22.87 3.76 8.56
C VAL A 46 23.89 4.19 9.60
N SER A 47 23.51 5.09 10.48
CA SER A 47 24.26 5.47 11.67
C SER A 47 23.33 5.56 12.88
N PHE A 48 23.88 5.30 14.08
CA PHE A 48 23.11 5.42 15.31
C PHE A 48 23.37 6.76 16.00
N GLY A 49 22.29 7.50 16.26
CA GLY A 49 22.34 8.75 17.00
C GLY A 49 22.15 8.54 18.52
N LYS A 50 22.21 9.64 19.27
CA LYS A 50 21.96 9.60 20.72
C LYS A 50 20.53 9.18 21.02
N ASP A 51 20.36 8.19 21.87
CA ASP A 51 19.05 7.70 22.35
C ASP A 51 18.25 8.81 22.99
N THR A 52 16.96 8.88 22.64
CA THR A 52 16.00 9.77 23.28
C THR A 52 14.98 8.95 24.08
N LYS A 53 14.47 9.52 25.18
CA LYS A 53 13.46 8.95 26.11
C LYS A 53 12.75 7.67 25.62
N GLY A 54 13.39 6.50 25.80
CA GLY A 54 12.81 5.19 25.47
C GLY A 54 12.85 4.79 23.97
N LYS A 55 13.46 5.59 23.10
CA LYS A 55 13.62 5.29 21.67
C LYS A 55 15.08 5.36 21.25
N ARG A 56 15.48 4.45 20.37
CA ARG A 56 16.78 4.52 19.65
C ARG A 56 16.62 5.41 18.42
N ARG A 57 17.60 6.24 18.18
CA ARG A 57 17.65 7.09 16.97
C ARG A 57 18.52 6.42 15.93
N VAL A 58 17.92 6.11 14.80
CA VAL A 58 18.61 5.62 13.60
C VAL A 58 18.58 6.73 12.57
N VAL A 59 19.74 7.07 12.02
CA VAL A 59 19.89 8.12 11.01
C VAL A 59 20.35 7.46 9.72
N VAL A 60 19.64 7.70 8.65
CA VAL A 60 20.03 7.26 7.30
C VAL A 60 20.55 8.50 6.57
N ALA A 61 21.82 8.48 6.21
CA ALA A 61 22.47 9.57 5.50
C ALA A 61 22.66 9.18 4.03
N PRO A 62 22.03 9.91 3.08
CA PRO A 62 22.25 9.69 1.65
C PRO A 62 23.60 10.26 1.23
N GLU A 63 24.11 9.83 0.06
CA GLU A 63 25.36 10.40 -0.51
C GLU A 63 25.19 11.88 -0.86
N SER A 64 23.98 12.31 -1.23
CA SER A 64 23.66 13.70 -1.53
C SER A 64 22.24 13.99 -1.01
N GLY A 65 22.11 14.91 -0.05
CA GLY A 65 20.84 15.32 0.53
C GLY A 65 20.85 15.40 2.05
N GLU A 66 19.68 15.64 2.62
CA GLU A 66 19.52 15.75 4.06
C GLU A 66 19.34 14.36 4.70
N PRO A 67 20.02 14.06 5.83
CA PRO A 67 19.85 12.81 6.55
C PRO A 67 18.44 12.73 7.15
N ARG A 68 17.85 11.54 7.13
CA ARG A 68 16.57 11.28 7.79
C ARG A 68 16.75 10.51 9.08
N GLU A 69 16.01 10.94 10.10
CA GLU A 69 16.03 10.33 11.43
C GLU A 69 14.78 9.46 11.65
N TYR A 70 15.02 8.24 12.13
CA TYR A 70 13.97 7.28 12.49
C TYR A 70 14.06 6.96 13.97
N LEU A 71 12.94 7.03 14.68
CA LEU A 71 12.86 6.76 16.11
C LEU A 71 12.26 5.38 16.35
N ILE A 72 13.11 4.42 16.68
CA ILE A 72 12.74 3.01 16.92
C ILE A 72 12.52 2.78 18.42
N PRO A 73 11.39 2.17 18.86
CA PRO A 73 11.16 1.85 20.25
C PRO A 73 12.25 0.94 20.86
N LYS A 74 12.65 1.19 22.10
CA LYS A 74 13.56 0.27 22.83
C LYS A 74 12.81 -1.03 23.11
N GLY A 75 13.33 -2.14 22.67
CA GLY A 75 12.69 -3.46 22.82
C GLY A 75 12.35 -4.14 21.49
N THR A 76 12.44 -3.42 20.38
CA THR A 76 12.37 -4.01 19.03
C THR A 76 13.77 -4.33 18.50
N ASN A 77 13.88 -5.43 17.79
CA ASN A 77 15.12 -5.82 17.13
C ASN A 77 15.38 -4.90 15.93
N ILE A 78 16.56 -4.28 15.90
CA ILE A 78 17.03 -3.53 14.73
C ILE A 78 17.78 -4.52 13.84
N ILE A 79 17.41 -4.55 12.57
CA ILE A 79 18.01 -5.45 11.55
C ILE A 79 19.25 -4.80 10.94
N ALA A 80 19.18 -3.48 10.72
CA ALA A 80 20.29 -2.71 10.13
C ALA A 80 21.40 -2.49 11.15
N ASN A 81 22.65 -2.67 10.74
CA ASN A 81 23.83 -2.38 11.56
C ASN A 81 24.38 -1.00 11.22
N GLU A 82 25.23 -0.48 12.10
CA GLU A 82 25.95 0.77 11.85
C GLU A 82 26.92 0.61 10.67
N GLY A 83 26.81 1.51 9.69
CA GLY A 83 27.59 1.48 8.46
C GLY A 83 26.97 0.66 7.33
N ASP A 84 25.84 -0.02 7.54
CA ASP A 84 25.15 -0.72 6.47
C ASP A 84 24.54 0.26 5.47
N TYR A 85 24.64 -0.05 4.18
CA TYR A 85 23.93 0.69 3.13
C TYR A 85 22.53 0.10 2.94
N VAL A 86 21.51 0.93 3.11
CA VAL A 86 20.09 0.56 2.95
C VAL A 86 19.47 1.28 1.76
N ARG A 87 18.51 0.63 1.12
CA ARG A 87 17.73 1.20 0.02
C ARG A 87 16.36 1.65 0.49
N ALA A 88 15.78 2.59 -0.23
CA ALA A 88 14.42 3.04 0.03
C ALA A 88 13.44 1.85 0.05
N GLY A 89 12.74 1.67 1.16
CA GLY A 89 11.85 0.54 1.40
C GLY A 89 12.43 -0.62 2.20
N ASP A 90 13.73 -0.60 2.53
CA ASP A 90 14.31 -1.62 3.41
C ASP A 90 13.82 -1.42 4.85
N ALA A 91 13.55 -2.53 5.54
CA ALA A 91 13.12 -2.49 6.92
C ALA A 91 14.32 -2.27 7.87
N LEU A 92 14.25 -1.25 8.71
CA LEU A 92 15.27 -0.95 9.73
C LEU A 92 15.09 -1.79 10.99
N MET A 93 13.87 -2.28 11.25
CA MET A 93 13.54 -3.08 12.42
C MET A 93 12.70 -4.28 12.03
N ASP A 94 12.68 -5.28 12.92
CA ASP A 94 11.84 -6.47 12.77
C ASP A 94 10.35 -6.10 12.90
N GLY A 95 9.51 -6.69 12.05
CA GLY A 95 8.08 -6.45 12.01
C GLY A 95 7.48 -6.63 10.61
N ALA A 96 6.17 -6.55 10.53
CA ALA A 96 5.47 -6.62 9.24
C ALA A 96 5.50 -5.25 8.55
N VAL A 97 5.86 -5.23 7.28
CA VAL A 97 5.86 -3.99 6.49
C VAL A 97 4.43 -3.57 6.18
N ASN A 98 4.14 -2.28 6.35
CA ASN A 98 2.83 -1.74 6.02
C ASN A 98 2.70 -1.57 4.49
N PRO A 99 1.68 -2.17 3.85
CA PRO A 99 1.49 -2.07 2.40
C PRO A 99 1.38 -0.62 1.89
N HIS A 100 0.81 0.28 2.70
CA HIS A 100 0.69 1.70 2.33
C HIS A 100 2.06 2.41 2.24
N ASP A 101 3.03 2.02 3.08
CA ASP A 101 4.37 2.59 3.05
C ASP A 101 5.14 2.08 1.83
N ILE A 102 4.96 0.81 1.46
CA ILE A 102 5.52 0.25 0.21
C ILE A 102 5.01 1.03 -1.00
N LEU A 103 3.69 1.27 -1.06
CA LEU A 103 3.09 2.03 -2.16
C LEU A 103 3.69 3.43 -2.28
N LYS A 104 3.85 4.12 -1.15
CA LYS A 104 4.37 5.49 -1.10
C LYS A 104 5.85 5.58 -1.50
N ILE A 105 6.67 4.59 -1.09
CA ILE A 105 8.13 4.63 -1.24
C ILE A 105 8.57 3.95 -2.53
N GLN A 106 8.07 2.75 -2.79
CA GLN A 106 8.53 1.89 -3.89
C GLN A 106 7.56 1.86 -5.09
N GLY A 107 6.33 2.35 -4.92
CA GLY A 107 5.33 2.43 -5.98
C GLY A 107 4.44 1.18 -6.15
N GLU A 108 3.55 1.24 -7.16
CA GLU A 108 2.49 0.25 -7.40
C GLU A 108 3.05 -1.14 -7.73
N THR A 109 4.11 -1.22 -8.55
CA THR A 109 4.67 -2.49 -9.01
C THR A 109 5.30 -3.30 -7.88
N ALA A 110 6.05 -2.63 -7.00
CA ALA A 110 6.67 -3.26 -5.84
C ALA A 110 5.62 -3.73 -4.84
N LEU A 111 4.58 -2.92 -4.60
CA LEU A 111 3.46 -3.31 -3.76
C LEU A 111 2.70 -4.52 -4.31
N ALA A 112 2.40 -4.54 -5.61
CA ALA A 112 1.71 -5.66 -6.23
C ALA A 112 2.49 -6.97 -6.08
N ARG A 113 3.81 -6.93 -6.28
CA ARG A 113 4.68 -8.09 -6.05
C ARG A 113 4.70 -8.52 -4.59
N TYR A 114 4.85 -7.57 -3.67
CA TYR A 114 4.82 -7.85 -2.23
C TYR A 114 3.52 -8.55 -1.81
N LEU A 115 2.36 -8.03 -2.21
CA LEU A 115 1.06 -8.63 -1.88
C LEU A 115 0.92 -10.03 -2.49
N LEU A 116 1.37 -10.21 -3.74
CA LEU A 116 1.33 -11.50 -4.41
C LEU A 116 2.19 -12.54 -3.66
N ASP A 117 3.43 -12.19 -3.35
CA ASP A 117 4.38 -13.08 -2.68
C ASP A 117 3.89 -13.47 -1.28
N GLU A 118 3.45 -12.51 -0.46
CA GLU A 118 2.92 -12.76 0.89
C GLU A 118 1.67 -13.66 0.87
N ILE A 119 0.74 -13.43 -0.04
CA ILE A 119 -0.48 -14.23 -0.15
C ILE A 119 -0.15 -15.64 -0.65
N GLN A 120 0.70 -15.77 -1.66
CA GLN A 120 1.14 -17.06 -2.18
C GLN A 120 1.91 -17.88 -1.13
N GLU A 121 2.74 -17.24 -0.32
CA GLU A 121 3.45 -17.91 0.77
C GLU A 121 2.47 -18.60 1.73
N VAL A 122 1.42 -17.88 2.16
CA VAL A 122 0.38 -18.46 3.03
C VAL A 122 -0.29 -19.67 2.40
N TYR A 123 -0.69 -19.59 1.12
CA TYR A 123 -1.32 -20.71 0.43
C TYR A 123 -0.36 -21.87 0.21
N ARG A 124 0.90 -21.63 -0.14
CA ARG A 124 1.92 -22.67 -0.30
C ARG A 124 2.20 -23.42 1.01
N LEU A 125 2.25 -22.73 2.14
CA LEU A 125 2.41 -23.34 3.46
C LEU A 125 1.25 -24.27 3.82
N GLN A 126 0.06 -24.01 3.28
CA GLN A 126 -1.12 -24.88 3.44
C GLN A 126 -1.27 -25.94 2.35
N GLY A 127 -0.29 -26.07 1.44
CA GLY A 127 -0.31 -27.03 0.35
C GLY A 127 -1.27 -26.70 -0.79
N VAL A 128 -1.84 -25.49 -0.82
CA VAL A 128 -2.77 -25.04 -1.84
C VAL A 128 -2.01 -24.36 -2.97
N LYS A 129 -2.21 -24.84 -4.21
CA LYS A 129 -1.61 -24.25 -5.42
C LYS A 129 -2.63 -23.35 -6.11
N ILE A 130 -2.35 -22.04 -6.14
CA ILE A 130 -3.17 -21.03 -6.83
C ILE A 130 -2.28 -20.36 -7.88
N ASN A 131 -2.85 -20.10 -9.07
CA ASN A 131 -2.14 -19.35 -10.10
C ASN A 131 -2.14 -17.85 -9.73
N ASP A 132 -1.00 -17.19 -9.92
CA ASP A 132 -0.76 -15.80 -9.58
C ASP A 132 -1.79 -14.83 -10.17
N LYS A 133 -2.26 -15.11 -11.40
CA LYS A 133 -3.27 -14.29 -12.10
C LYS A 133 -4.54 -14.03 -11.29
N HIS A 134 -4.97 -14.97 -10.44
CA HIS A 134 -6.18 -14.81 -9.62
C HIS A 134 -5.97 -13.77 -8.52
N ILE A 135 -4.78 -13.72 -7.94
CA ILE A 135 -4.40 -12.73 -6.93
C ILE A 135 -4.14 -11.38 -7.60
N GLU A 136 -3.44 -11.38 -8.73
CA GLU A 136 -3.14 -10.15 -9.48
C GLU A 136 -4.39 -9.38 -9.92
N VAL A 137 -5.45 -10.09 -10.34
CA VAL A 137 -6.75 -9.46 -10.66
C VAL A 137 -7.32 -8.72 -9.46
N ILE A 138 -7.24 -9.31 -8.26
CA ILE A 138 -7.74 -8.67 -7.04
C ILE A 138 -6.87 -7.46 -6.67
N VAL A 139 -5.55 -7.60 -6.68
CA VAL A 139 -4.61 -6.51 -6.40
C VAL A 139 -4.80 -5.34 -7.36
N ARG A 140 -5.03 -5.62 -8.65
CA ARG A 140 -5.34 -4.60 -9.65
C ARG A 140 -6.60 -3.80 -9.29
N GLN A 141 -7.64 -4.45 -8.76
CA GLN A 141 -8.84 -3.74 -8.31
C GLN A 141 -8.58 -2.89 -7.05
N MET A 142 -7.69 -3.33 -6.16
CA MET A 142 -7.29 -2.56 -4.98
C MET A 142 -6.51 -1.28 -5.33
N LEU A 143 -5.79 -1.26 -6.46
CA LEU A 143 -4.98 -0.14 -6.96
C LEU A 143 -5.67 0.69 -8.06
N ARG A 144 -6.95 0.48 -8.29
CA ARG A 144 -7.69 1.13 -9.38
C ARG A 144 -7.89 2.63 -9.20
N ARG A 145 -7.78 3.14 -7.97
CA ARG A 145 -8.10 4.53 -7.62
C ARG A 145 -6.86 5.34 -7.25
N VAL A 146 -6.98 6.64 -7.50
CA VAL A 146 -6.00 7.65 -7.12
C VAL A 146 -6.67 8.71 -6.25
N LYS A 147 -5.88 9.36 -5.40
CA LYS A 147 -6.29 10.46 -4.54
C LYS A 147 -5.76 11.76 -5.12
N ILE A 148 -6.64 12.71 -5.41
CA ILE A 148 -6.27 14.01 -5.98
C ILE A 148 -5.53 14.84 -4.92
N ARG A 149 -4.36 15.38 -5.27
CA ARG A 149 -3.56 16.26 -4.42
C ARG A 149 -3.66 17.73 -4.84
N GLN A 150 -3.54 17.98 -6.12
CA GLN A 150 -3.72 19.31 -6.71
C GLN A 150 -4.71 19.21 -7.86
N VAL A 151 -5.66 20.08 -7.89
CA VAL A 151 -6.76 20.02 -8.87
C VAL A 151 -6.41 20.62 -10.22
N GLY A 152 -5.43 21.54 -10.28
CA GLY A 152 -5.15 22.29 -11.52
C GLY A 152 -6.41 22.95 -12.06
N ASP A 153 -6.61 22.87 -13.38
CA ASP A 153 -7.78 23.39 -14.09
C ASP A 153 -8.85 22.30 -14.35
N THR A 154 -8.83 21.21 -13.57
CA THR A 154 -9.79 20.10 -13.67
C THR A 154 -11.00 20.35 -12.77
N GLU A 155 -12.08 19.59 -13.00
CA GLU A 155 -13.32 19.63 -12.20
C GLU A 155 -13.24 18.82 -10.90
N PHE A 156 -12.08 18.24 -10.57
CA PHE A 156 -11.91 17.42 -9.38
C PHE A 156 -11.86 18.26 -8.10
N LEU A 157 -12.16 17.61 -6.98
CA LEU A 157 -11.98 18.18 -5.65
C LEU A 157 -10.67 17.69 -5.01
N VAL A 158 -10.10 18.53 -4.14
CA VAL A 158 -8.93 18.13 -3.34
C VAL A 158 -9.32 16.94 -2.45
N ASP A 159 -8.43 15.95 -2.35
CA ASP A 159 -8.61 14.70 -1.60
C ASP A 159 -9.73 13.78 -2.16
N GLU A 160 -10.27 14.06 -3.33
CA GLU A 160 -11.24 13.18 -4.00
C GLU A 160 -10.58 11.87 -4.44
N HIS A 161 -11.33 10.76 -4.30
CA HIS A 161 -10.90 9.45 -4.77
C HIS A 161 -11.52 9.16 -6.14
N VAL A 162 -10.69 9.21 -7.17
CA VAL A 162 -11.11 9.08 -8.57
C VAL A 162 -10.54 7.81 -9.19
N GLU A 163 -11.22 7.21 -10.14
CA GLU A 163 -10.68 6.13 -10.94
C GLU A 163 -9.53 6.62 -11.83
N LYS A 164 -8.45 5.83 -11.92
CA LYS A 164 -7.23 6.20 -12.64
C LYS A 164 -7.49 6.57 -14.10
N TRP A 165 -8.36 5.81 -14.79
CA TRP A 165 -8.70 6.11 -16.18
C TRP A 165 -9.42 7.45 -16.37
N ARG A 166 -10.33 7.80 -15.41
CA ARG A 166 -11.05 9.08 -15.44
C ARG A 166 -10.11 10.26 -15.16
N PHE A 167 -9.18 10.08 -14.22
CA PHE A 167 -8.13 11.05 -13.95
C PHE A 167 -7.25 11.30 -15.18
N GLU A 168 -6.80 10.24 -15.86
CA GLU A 168 -5.98 10.35 -17.06
C GLU A 168 -6.75 11.01 -18.22
N GLU A 169 -8.02 10.67 -18.39
CA GLU A 169 -8.87 11.26 -19.42
C GLU A 169 -9.10 12.76 -19.21
N GLN A 170 -9.42 13.17 -18.00
CA GLN A 170 -9.60 14.59 -17.67
C GLN A 170 -8.30 15.38 -17.85
N ASN A 171 -7.18 14.87 -17.37
CA ASN A 171 -5.89 15.52 -17.57
C ASN A 171 -5.57 15.68 -19.06
N ARG A 172 -5.79 14.66 -19.87
CA ARG A 172 -5.60 14.75 -21.33
C ARG A 172 -6.47 15.84 -21.97
N ARG A 173 -7.72 16.00 -21.51
CA ARG A 173 -8.62 17.06 -21.99
C ARG A 173 -8.12 18.44 -21.61
N VAL A 174 -7.67 18.62 -20.36
CA VAL A 174 -7.15 19.89 -19.86
C VAL A 174 -5.85 20.27 -20.57
N GLU A 175 -4.94 19.33 -20.74
CA GLU A 175 -3.69 19.54 -21.49
C GLU A 175 -3.95 19.93 -22.96
N ALA A 176 -4.92 19.27 -23.62
CA ALA A 176 -5.32 19.61 -25.00
C ALA A 176 -5.86 21.03 -25.12
N ASN A 177 -6.44 21.57 -24.05
CA ASN A 177 -6.93 22.96 -23.97
C ASN A 177 -5.86 23.96 -23.45
N GLY A 178 -4.62 23.50 -23.19
CA GLY A 178 -3.53 24.34 -22.69
C GLY A 178 -3.61 24.68 -21.21
N GLY A 179 -4.43 23.97 -20.43
CA GLY A 179 -4.57 24.15 -18.98
C GLY A 179 -3.56 23.32 -18.18
N THR A 180 -3.56 23.53 -16.87
CA THR A 180 -2.71 22.81 -15.91
C THR A 180 -3.37 21.51 -15.48
N PRO A 181 -2.74 20.32 -15.67
CA PRO A 181 -3.31 19.05 -15.26
C PRO A 181 -3.35 18.91 -13.73
N ALA A 182 -4.26 18.07 -13.23
CA ALA A 182 -4.30 17.69 -11.82
C ALA A 182 -3.16 16.72 -11.48
N THR A 183 -2.70 16.76 -10.22
CA THR A 183 -1.76 15.76 -9.66
C THR A 183 -2.47 14.85 -8.69
N ALA A 184 -2.11 13.58 -8.70
CA ALA A 184 -2.69 12.58 -7.82
C ALA A 184 -1.64 11.61 -7.27
N GLU A 185 -1.95 11.00 -6.14
CA GLU A 185 -1.17 9.92 -5.54
C GLU A 185 -1.93 8.59 -5.72
N PRO A 186 -1.21 7.49 -5.97
CA PRO A 186 -1.82 6.17 -6.01
C PRO A 186 -2.42 5.83 -4.64
N LEU A 187 -3.59 5.19 -4.66
CA LEU A 187 -4.34 4.85 -3.45
C LEU A 187 -4.54 3.33 -3.38
N LEU A 188 -4.14 2.74 -2.25
CA LEU A 188 -4.44 1.35 -1.94
C LEU A 188 -5.74 1.27 -1.15
N LEU A 189 -6.72 0.58 -1.68
CA LEU A 189 -7.98 0.28 -1.01
C LEU A 189 -8.07 -1.20 -0.68
N GLY A 190 -8.58 -1.53 0.53
CA GLY A 190 -8.99 -2.90 0.83
C GLY A 190 -10.15 -3.33 -0.06
N ILE A 191 -10.33 -4.65 -0.25
CA ILE A 191 -11.36 -5.20 -1.16
C ILE A 191 -12.77 -4.72 -0.81
N THR A 192 -13.09 -4.62 0.47
CA THR A 192 -14.40 -4.12 0.93
C THR A 192 -14.63 -2.68 0.49
N LYS A 193 -13.66 -1.79 0.74
CA LYS A 193 -13.74 -0.38 0.33
C LYS A 193 -13.74 -0.23 -1.19
N ALA A 194 -12.93 -1.01 -1.89
CA ALA A 194 -12.88 -1.01 -3.35
C ALA A 194 -14.24 -1.42 -3.96
N SER A 195 -14.88 -2.42 -3.38
CA SER A 195 -16.21 -2.90 -3.83
C SER A 195 -17.33 -1.89 -3.55
N LEU A 196 -17.27 -1.15 -2.44
CA LEU A 196 -18.27 -0.11 -2.11
C LEU A 196 -18.06 1.18 -2.90
N SER A 197 -16.85 1.40 -3.41
CA SER A 197 -16.48 2.60 -4.15
C SER A 197 -16.65 2.47 -5.66
N THR A 198 -17.37 1.48 -6.16
CA THR A 198 -17.61 1.30 -7.61
C THR A 198 -18.56 2.38 -8.15
N ASP A 199 -18.49 2.62 -9.47
CA ASP A 199 -19.40 3.57 -10.13
C ASP A 199 -20.85 3.09 -10.08
N SER A 200 -21.10 1.77 -10.11
CA SER A 200 -22.41 1.17 -9.95
C SER A 200 -22.84 1.15 -8.48
N PHE A 201 -23.84 1.97 -8.13
CA PHE A 201 -24.41 1.95 -6.80
C PHE A 201 -25.27 0.70 -6.54
N LEU A 202 -25.83 0.06 -7.58
CA LEU A 202 -26.55 -1.19 -7.45
C LEU A 202 -25.62 -2.33 -7.05
N SER A 203 -24.45 -2.41 -7.69
CA SER A 203 -23.43 -3.39 -7.34
C SER A 203 -22.93 -3.19 -5.90
N ALA A 204 -22.66 -1.96 -5.50
CA ALA A 204 -22.22 -1.62 -4.14
C ALA A 204 -23.32 -1.96 -3.10
N ALA A 205 -24.57 -1.56 -3.34
CA ALA A 205 -25.70 -1.82 -2.45
C ALA A 205 -26.00 -3.31 -2.28
N SER A 206 -25.76 -4.11 -3.32
CA SER A 206 -25.95 -5.58 -3.26
C SER A 206 -24.84 -6.30 -2.47
N PHE A 207 -23.77 -5.61 -2.11
CA PHE A 207 -22.64 -6.17 -1.36
C PHE A 207 -22.76 -5.90 0.14
N GLN A 208 -22.68 -4.64 0.56
CA GLN A 208 -22.78 -4.21 1.96
C GLN A 208 -23.32 -2.78 2.06
N GLU A 209 -23.73 -2.37 3.27
CA GLU A 209 -24.21 -1.02 3.57
C GLU A 209 -25.34 -0.53 2.64
N THR A 210 -26.27 -1.41 2.31
CA THR A 210 -27.33 -1.19 1.32
C THR A 210 -28.06 0.15 1.51
N THR A 211 -28.51 0.44 2.71
CA THR A 211 -29.26 1.67 3.03
C THR A 211 -28.40 2.92 2.80
N ARG A 212 -27.16 2.91 3.27
CA ARG A 212 -26.25 4.05 3.11
C ARG A 212 -25.95 4.32 1.64
N VAL A 213 -25.59 3.28 0.89
CA VAL A 213 -25.25 3.39 -0.54
C VAL A 213 -26.43 3.92 -1.34
N LEU A 214 -27.65 3.39 -1.13
CA LEU A 214 -28.85 3.84 -1.82
C LEU A 214 -29.24 5.27 -1.43
N THR A 215 -29.08 5.66 -0.17
CA THR A 215 -29.34 7.04 0.28
C THR A 215 -28.36 8.01 -0.37
N GLU A 216 -27.06 7.72 -0.37
CA GLU A 216 -26.06 8.56 -1.03
C GLU A 216 -26.29 8.66 -2.54
N ALA A 217 -26.64 7.57 -3.20
CA ALA A 217 -26.95 7.54 -4.63
C ALA A 217 -28.18 8.38 -4.95
N SER A 218 -29.21 8.32 -4.11
CA SER A 218 -30.44 9.10 -4.27
C SER A 218 -30.20 10.60 -4.07
N ILE A 219 -29.44 10.98 -3.03
CA ILE A 219 -29.09 12.39 -2.76
C ILE A 219 -28.28 12.98 -3.92
N ASN A 220 -27.33 12.21 -4.46
CA ASN A 220 -26.45 12.65 -5.54
C ASN A 220 -27.08 12.48 -6.93
N GLY A 221 -28.30 11.96 -7.05
CA GLY A 221 -28.98 11.73 -8.33
C GLY A 221 -28.20 10.80 -9.27
N LYS A 222 -27.49 9.80 -8.73
CA LYS A 222 -26.67 8.90 -9.54
C LYS A 222 -27.53 8.03 -10.47
N VAL A 223 -27.02 7.83 -11.68
CA VAL A 223 -27.61 6.94 -12.69
C VAL A 223 -26.65 5.76 -12.89
N ASP A 224 -27.15 4.54 -12.71
CA ASP A 224 -26.40 3.32 -12.97
C ASP A 224 -26.50 2.94 -14.45
N GLN A 225 -25.36 2.72 -15.09
CA GLN A 225 -25.28 2.38 -16.50
C GLN A 225 -25.39 0.87 -16.77
N LEU A 226 -25.51 0.06 -15.74
CA LEU A 226 -25.66 -1.41 -15.80
C LEU A 226 -24.59 -2.09 -16.68
N ARG A 227 -23.33 -1.67 -16.57
CA ARG A 227 -22.23 -2.15 -17.41
C ARG A 227 -21.52 -3.39 -16.87
N GLY A 228 -21.58 -3.61 -15.58
CA GLY A 228 -20.89 -4.71 -14.93
C GLY A 228 -21.71 -6.00 -14.90
N LEU A 229 -21.04 -7.09 -14.52
CA LEU A 229 -21.69 -8.43 -14.46
C LEU A 229 -22.66 -8.58 -13.29
N LYS A 230 -22.57 -7.75 -12.28
CA LYS A 230 -23.35 -7.88 -11.05
C LYS A 230 -24.66 -7.10 -11.10
N GLU A 231 -24.64 -5.94 -11.75
CA GLU A 231 -25.78 -5.04 -11.91
C GLU A 231 -26.61 -5.31 -13.17
N ASN A 232 -26.06 -6.08 -14.12
CA ASN A 232 -26.71 -6.41 -15.39
C ASN A 232 -27.53 -7.71 -15.30
#